data_b08414e75c5131385f83c8923734eb8f
#
_entry.id   b08414e75c5131385f83c8923734eb8f
#
_cell.length_a   1.000
_cell.length_b   1.000
_cell.length_c   1.000
_cell.angle_alpha   90.00
_cell.angle_beta   90.00
_cell.angle_gamma   90.00
#
_symmetry.space_group_name_H-M   'P 1'
#
loop_
_entity.id
_entity.type
_entity.pdbx_description
1 polymer ?
#
loop_
_entity_poly.entity_id
_entity_poly.type
_entity_poly.pdbx_seq_one_letter_code
_entity_poly.pdbx_strand_id
1 'polypeptide(L)'
;KVYYSATSAHTCTGDGNAMVLRAGLPLQDMEFVQFHPTGIYGHGTLISEGVRGEGGYLVNSKGERFMERYAPNAKDLASRDVVSRSMSIEINEGRGVGKDQDHVHLHLSHLDKSVIENRLPGITEAARLFANVDVTKEPIPVVPTVHYNMGGIPTNYKAEVLTVNG
;
A
#
# COMPACT_ATOMS: atom_id res chain seq x y z
N LYS A 1 0.63 6.71 14.90
CA LYS A 1 0.22 5.45 14.26
C LYS A 1 0.39 4.27 15.23
N VAL A 2 -0.49 3.29 15.17
CA VAL A 2 -0.46 2.09 16.04
C VAL A 2 0.50 1.02 15.48
N TYR A 3 0.48 0.81 14.18
CA TYR A 3 1.25 -0.24 13.52
C TYR A 3 2.71 0.17 13.30
N TYR A 4 3.62 -0.79 13.38
CA TYR A 4 5.05 -0.60 13.17
C TYR A 4 5.34 0.01 11.79
N SER A 5 4.77 -0.58 10.75
CA SER A 5 4.87 -0.07 9.38
C SER A 5 3.49 0.37 8.88
N ALA A 6 3.36 1.63 8.53
CA ALA A 6 2.13 2.20 7.98
C ALA A 6 2.47 3.39 7.07
N THR A 7 1.63 3.62 6.07
CA THR A 7 1.79 4.76 5.15
C THR A 7 1.39 6.09 5.78
N SER A 8 0.66 6.05 6.91
CA SER A 8 0.20 7.24 7.63
C SER A 8 1.31 7.92 8.44
N ALA A 9 1.22 9.23 8.60
CA ALA A 9 2.13 10.00 9.44
C ALA A 9 2.07 9.58 10.92
N HIS A 10 3.14 9.82 11.67
CA HIS A 10 3.19 9.55 13.12
C HIS A 10 2.14 10.33 13.92
N THR A 11 1.71 11.50 13.41
CA THR A 11 0.65 12.34 14.00
C THR A 11 -0.75 11.75 13.86
N CYS A 12 -0.95 10.69 13.08
CA CYS A 12 -2.23 9.99 12.96
C CYS A 12 -2.44 9.08 14.19
N THR A 13 -2.97 9.64 15.28
CA THR A 13 -3.09 9.01 16.60
C THR A 13 -4.52 8.62 16.98
N GLY A 14 -5.50 8.88 16.09
CA GLY A 14 -6.90 8.50 16.30
C GLY A 14 -7.68 9.48 17.19
N ASP A 15 -7.21 10.73 17.32
CA ASP A 15 -7.81 11.73 18.22
C ASP A 15 -9.28 12.02 17.86
N GLY A 16 -9.62 12.09 16.57
CA GLY A 16 -11.01 12.30 16.12
C GLY A 16 -11.95 11.19 16.60
N ASN A 17 -11.56 9.93 16.40
CA ASN A 17 -12.33 8.78 16.89
C ASN A 17 -12.44 8.80 18.41
N ALA A 18 -11.36 9.15 19.11
CA ALA A 18 -11.35 9.21 20.57
C ALA A 18 -12.28 10.31 21.12
N MET A 19 -12.35 11.48 20.47
CA MET A 19 -13.26 12.56 20.85
C MET A 19 -14.73 12.13 20.72
N VAL A 20 -15.08 11.51 19.59
CA VAL A 20 -16.44 11.01 19.33
C VAL A 20 -16.84 9.93 20.32
N LEU A 21 -15.94 8.98 20.60
CA LEU A 21 -16.17 7.91 21.58
C LEU A 21 -16.37 8.45 23.01
N ARG A 22 -15.55 9.42 23.43
CA ARG A 22 -15.68 10.08 24.74
C ARG A 22 -16.98 10.90 24.87
N ALA A 23 -17.52 11.37 23.74
CA ALA A 23 -18.83 12.02 23.71
C ALA A 23 -20.01 11.03 23.80
N GLY A 24 -19.75 9.72 23.92
CA GLY A 24 -20.76 8.67 23.98
C GLY A 24 -21.41 8.33 22.64
N LEU A 25 -20.76 8.69 21.53
CA LEU A 25 -21.22 8.38 20.17
C LEU A 25 -20.57 7.09 19.63
N PRO A 26 -21.23 6.37 18.71
CA PRO A 26 -20.73 5.10 18.22
C PRO A 26 -19.53 5.27 17.28
N LEU A 27 -18.68 4.23 17.24
CA LEU A 27 -17.74 3.95 16.17
C LEU A 27 -18.17 2.66 15.47
N GLN A 28 -17.91 2.56 14.17
CA GLN A 28 -18.35 1.44 13.33
C GLN A 28 -17.20 0.83 12.56
N ASP A 29 -17.25 -0.48 12.32
CA ASP A 29 -16.35 -1.24 11.45
C ASP A 29 -14.84 -1.07 11.79
N MET A 30 -14.52 -0.94 13.08
CA MET A 30 -13.18 -0.64 13.57
C MET A 30 -12.17 -1.78 13.35
N GLU A 31 -12.65 -3.01 13.12
CA GLU A 31 -11.84 -4.19 12.83
C GLU A 31 -11.25 -4.21 11.42
N PHE A 32 -11.79 -3.44 10.49
CA PHE A 32 -11.36 -3.47 9.10
C PHE A 32 -10.20 -2.51 8.85
N VAL A 33 -9.08 -3.07 8.36
CA VAL A 33 -7.87 -2.34 7.99
C VAL A 33 -7.52 -2.63 6.54
N GLN A 34 -7.29 -1.59 5.73
CA GLN A 34 -6.79 -1.76 4.38
C GLN A 34 -5.27 -1.76 4.37
N PHE A 35 -4.68 -2.75 3.71
CA PHE A 35 -3.28 -2.76 3.34
C PHE A 35 -3.08 -2.16 1.95
N HIS A 36 -2.12 -1.24 1.81
CA HIS A 36 -1.65 -0.83 0.49
C HIS A 36 -0.57 -1.81 0.03
N PRO A 37 -0.63 -2.32 -1.21
CA PRO A 37 0.33 -3.32 -1.70
C PRO A 37 1.78 -2.83 -1.67
N THR A 38 2.00 -1.57 -2.00
CA THR A 38 3.32 -1.03 -2.31
C THR A 38 3.78 0.03 -1.31
N GLY A 39 3.98 -0.38 -0.05
CA GLY A 39 4.82 0.37 0.89
C GLY A 39 6.29 0.01 0.69
N ILE A 40 7.19 0.98 0.76
CA ILE A 40 8.63 0.73 0.68
C ILE A 40 9.05 -0.16 1.85
N TYR A 41 9.70 -1.27 1.55
CA TYR A 41 10.21 -2.22 2.54
C TYR A 41 11.12 -1.53 3.56
N GLY A 42 10.93 -1.83 4.83
CA GLY A 42 11.68 -1.25 5.96
C GLY A 42 11.22 0.15 6.39
N HIS A 43 10.47 0.90 5.58
CA HIS A 43 10.03 2.27 5.90
C HIS A 43 8.52 2.47 5.93
N GLY A 44 7.77 1.74 5.10
CA GLY A 44 6.33 1.89 4.97
C GLY A 44 5.90 3.12 4.16
N THR A 45 6.83 3.87 3.57
CA THR A 45 6.51 5.01 2.71
C THR A 45 5.72 4.54 1.49
N LEU A 46 4.63 5.25 1.19
CA LEU A 46 3.71 4.88 0.12
C LEU A 46 4.33 5.05 -1.26
N ILE A 47 4.34 3.98 -2.04
CA ILE A 47 4.47 4.04 -3.49
C ILE A 47 3.07 3.96 -4.09
N SER A 48 2.60 5.05 -4.65
CA SER A 48 1.24 5.21 -5.16
C SER A 48 0.83 4.12 -6.15
N GLU A 49 -0.46 3.77 -6.16
CA GLU A 49 -1.06 2.88 -7.17
C GLU A 49 -0.87 3.39 -8.61
N GLY A 50 -0.71 4.71 -8.79
CA GLY A 50 -0.40 5.33 -10.08
C GLY A 50 0.82 4.72 -10.77
N VAL A 51 1.80 4.22 -10.02
CA VAL A 51 2.97 3.51 -10.59
C VAL A 51 2.55 2.28 -11.38
N ARG A 52 1.64 1.48 -10.82
CA ARG A 52 1.10 0.30 -11.51
C ARG A 52 0.17 0.71 -12.66
N GLY A 53 -0.54 1.82 -12.50
CA GLY A 53 -1.34 2.44 -13.57
C GLY A 53 -0.51 2.90 -14.78
N GLU A 54 0.72 3.36 -14.55
CA GLU A 54 1.67 3.73 -15.62
C GLU A 54 2.42 2.51 -16.21
N GLY A 55 2.13 1.30 -15.73
CA GLY A 55 2.70 0.06 -16.27
C GLY A 55 3.75 -0.61 -15.38
N GLY A 56 3.98 -0.13 -14.16
CA GLY A 56 4.80 -0.82 -13.17
C GLY A 56 4.20 -2.18 -12.80
N TYR A 57 5.04 -3.18 -12.54
CA TYR A 57 4.60 -4.55 -12.22
C TYR A 57 5.41 -5.18 -11.09
N LEU A 58 4.79 -6.13 -10.40
CA LEU A 58 5.37 -6.85 -9.27
C LEU A 58 6.03 -8.16 -9.70
N VAL A 59 7.18 -8.45 -9.10
CA VAL A 59 7.98 -9.66 -9.40
C VAL A 59 8.45 -10.32 -8.11
N ASN A 60 8.38 -11.64 -8.06
CA ASN A 60 8.91 -12.46 -6.98
C ASN A 60 10.39 -12.84 -7.20
N SER A 61 10.99 -13.61 -6.28
CA SER A 61 12.40 -14.04 -6.36
C SER A 61 12.74 -14.92 -7.56
N LYS A 62 11.73 -15.50 -8.22
CA LYS A 62 11.92 -16.33 -9.44
C LYS A 62 11.85 -15.51 -10.73
N GLY A 63 11.70 -14.19 -10.63
CA GLY A 63 11.49 -13.32 -11.78
C GLY A 63 10.08 -13.41 -12.39
N GLU A 64 9.12 -14.02 -11.69
CA GLU A 64 7.75 -14.20 -12.16
C GLU A 64 6.90 -12.95 -11.86
N ARG A 65 6.16 -12.49 -12.84
CA ARG A 65 5.07 -11.52 -12.67
C ARG A 65 3.85 -12.23 -12.10
N PHE A 66 3.90 -12.55 -10.83
CA PHE A 66 2.96 -13.45 -10.15
C PHE A 66 1.50 -12.98 -10.19
N MET A 67 1.23 -11.68 -10.36
CA MET A 67 -0.14 -11.19 -10.49
C MET A 67 -0.87 -11.72 -11.72
N GLU A 68 -0.17 -12.16 -12.76
CA GLU A 68 -0.79 -12.82 -13.92
C GLU A 68 -1.43 -14.16 -13.55
N ARG A 69 -0.94 -14.83 -12.51
CA ARG A 69 -1.50 -16.08 -11.98
C ARG A 69 -2.69 -15.83 -11.05
N TYR A 70 -2.60 -14.82 -10.18
CA TYR A 70 -3.65 -14.54 -9.19
C TYR A 70 -4.84 -13.74 -9.75
N ALA A 71 -4.60 -12.87 -10.72
CA ALA A 71 -5.60 -12.01 -11.34
C ALA A 71 -5.35 -11.89 -12.87
N PRO A 72 -5.62 -12.92 -13.68
CA PRO A 72 -5.22 -12.97 -15.09
C PRO A 72 -5.70 -11.79 -15.93
N ASN A 73 -6.87 -11.22 -15.60
CA ASN A 73 -7.46 -10.11 -16.34
C ASN A 73 -6.91 -8.74 -15.90
N ALA A 74 -6.96 -8.46 -14.60
CA ALA A 74 -6.56 -7.16 -14.04
C ALA A 74 -5.07 -7.07 -13.72
N LYS A 75 -4.39 -8.21 -13.54
CA LYS A 75 -2.97 -8.33 -13.21
C LYS A 75 -2.60 -7.40 -12.04
N ASP A 76 -1.57 -6.59 -12.20
CA ASP A 76 -1.10 -5.62 -11.20
C ASP A 76 -2.09 -4.50 -10.90
N LEU A 77 -3.15 -4.34 -11.68
CA LEU A 77 -4.25 -3.40 -11.48
C LEU A 77 -5.46 -4.02 -10.76
N ALA A 78 -5.34 -5.23 -10.25
CA ALA A 78 -6.35 -5.81 -9.37
C ALA A 78 -6.54 -4.96 -8.10
N SER A 79 -7.67 -5.14 -7.40
CA SER A 79 -7.95 -4.41 -6.16
C SER A 79 -6.84 -4.59 -5.12
N ARG A 80 -6.64 -3.59 -4.27
CA ARG A 80 -5.53 -3.54 -3.30
C ARG A 80 -5.47 -4.76 -2.39
N ASP A 81 -6.62 -5.27 -1.97
CA ASP A 81 -6.72 -6.45 -1.12
C ASP A 81 -6.28 -7.72 -1.86
N VAL A 82 -6.63 -7.88 -3.14
CA VAL A 82 -6.19 -9.00 -3.97
C VAL A 82 -4.68 -8.95 -4.16
N VAL A 83 -4.13 -7.79 -4.53
CA VAL A 83 -2.68 -7.64 -4.73
C VAL A 83 -1.93 -7.89 -3.41
N SER A 84 -2.37 -7.30 -2.30
CA SER A 84 -1.72 -7.46 -0.99
C SER A 84 -1.74 -8.93 -0.51
N ARG A 85 -2.86 -9.63 -0.67
CA ARG A 85 -2.94 -11.07 -0.33
C ARG A 85 -2.05 -11.91 -1.22
N SER A 86 -2.01 -11.62 -2.52
CA SER A 86 -1.13 -12.34 -3.46
C SER A 86 0.34 -12.17 -3.09
N MET A 87 0.76 -10.95 -2.75
CA MET A 87 2.12 -10.68 -2.26
C MET A 87 2.42 -11.46 -0.97
N SER A 88 1.48 -11.47 -0.03
CA SER A 88 1.64 -12.22 1.23
C SER A 88 1.76 -13.73 0.99
N ILE A 89 1.02 -14.28 0.03
CA ILE A 89 1.14 -15.70 -0.36
C ILE A 89 2.54 -15.96 -0.95
N GLU A 90 3.03 -15.11 -1.86
CA GLU A 90 4.37 -15.25 -2.44
C GLU A 90 5.46 -15.25 -1.37
N ILE A 91 5.37 -14.33 -0.42
CA ILE A 91 6.31 -14.21 0.71
C ILE A 91 6.23 -15.45 1.61
N ASN A 92 5.03 -15.84 2.04
CA ASN A 92 4.84 -16.97 2.96
C ASN A 92 5.22 -18.32 2.36
N GLU A 93 5.14 -18.46 1.05
CA GLU A 93 5.58 -19.67 0.33
C GLU A 93 7.07 -19.63 -0.08
N GLY A 94 7.85 -18.67 0.44
CA GLY A 94 9.30 -18.58 0.23
C GLY A 94 9.69 -18.08 -1.17
N ARG A 95 8.82 -17.33 -1.84
CA ARG A 95 9.11 -16.67 -3.12
C ARG A 95 9.31 -15.16 -2.96
N GLY A 96 9.47 -14.66 -1.75
CA GLY A 96 9.91 -13.31 -1.48
C GLY A 96 11.34 -13.08 -1.95
N VAL A 97 11.72 -11.81 -2.07
CA VAL A 97 13.08 -11.37 -2.44
C VAL A 97 13.89 -10.94 -1.22
N GLY A 98 15.19 -10.74 -1.42
CA GLY A 98 16.11 -10.36 -0.35
C GLY A 98 16.57 -11.55 0.50
N LYS A 99 17.39 -11.25 1.50
CA LYS A 99 17.98 -12.26 2.38
C LYS A 99 16.90 -12.99 3.22
N ASP A 100 15.91 -12.25 3.68
CA ASP A 100 14.87 -12.75 4.58
C ASP A 100 13.61 -13.22 3.82
N GLN A 101 13.57 -13.05 2.50
CA GLN A 101 12.46 -13.43 1.60
C GLN A 101 11.11 -12.84 2.01
N ASP A 102 11.09 -11.64 2.57
CA ASP A 102 9.95 -11.01 3.24
C ASP A 102 9.33 -9.82 2.49
N HIS A 103 9.75 -9.58 1.26
CA HIS A 103 9.22 -8.55 0.37
C HIS A 103 9.24 -8.98 -1.09
N VAL A 104 8.75 -8.14 -2.00
CA VAL A 104 8.78 -8.37 -3.45
C VAL A 104 9.33 -7.12 -4.16
N HIS A 105 9.60 -7.23 -5.45
CA HIS A 105 10.12 -6.14 -6.26
C HIS A 105 9.03 -5.49 -7.12
N LEU A 106 9.00 -4.16 -7.13
CA LEU A 106 8.19 -3.35 -8.05
C LEU A 106 9.10 -2.77 -9.13
N HIS A 107 8.88 -3.17 -10.38
CA HIS A 107 9.69 -2.78 -11.53
C HIS A 107 9.09 -1.60 -12.29
N LEU A 108 9.95 -0.60 -12.58
CA LEU A 108 9.64 0.58 -13.40
C LEU A 108 10.65 0.81 -14.51
N SER A 109 11.82 0.15 -14.47
CA SER A 109 12.96 0.41 -15.36
C SER A 109 12.69 0.17 -16.86
N HIS A 110 11.58 -0.51 -17.19
CA HIS A 110 11.12 -0.71 -18.56
C HIS A 110 10.28 0.45 -19.11
N LEU A 111 9.85 1.38 -18.24
CA LEU A 111 9.08 2.56 -18.65
C LEU A 111 9.97 3.60 -19.31
N ASP A 112 9.41 4.35 -20.25
CA ASP A 112 10.12 5.48 -20.84
C ASP A 112 10.55 6.48 -19.77
N LYS A 113 11.77 6.96 -19.88
CA LYS A 113 12.33 7.93 -18.94
C LYS A 113 11.44 9.17 -18.78
N SER A 114 10.82 9.63 -19.89
CA SER A 114 9.87 10.74 -19.87
C SER A 114 8.62 10.47 -19.04
N VAL A 115 8.14 9.23 -18.97
CA VAL A 115 7.02 8.84 -18.10
C VAL A 115 7.44 8.91 -16.64
N ILE A 116 8.61 8.35 -16.31
CA ILE A 116 9.15 8.36 -14.95
C ILE A 116 9.36 9.80 -14.46
N GLU A 117 9.98 10.65 -15.27
CA GLU A 117 10.31 12.03 -14.88
C GLU A 117 9.08 12.95 -14.79
N ASN A 118 8.14 12.83 -15.72
CA ASN A 118 7.01 13.76 -15.80
C ASN A 118 5.77 13.29 -15.02
N ARG A 119 5.54 11.98 -14.91
CA ARG A 119 4.33 11.43 -14.27
C ARG A 119 4.58 10.85 -12.88
N LEU A 120 5.83 10.47 -12.56
CA LEU A 120 6.20 9.82 -11.32
C LEU A 120 7.34 10.53 -10.54
N PRO A 121 7.47 11.87 -10.56
CA PRO A 121 8.61 12.55 -9.93
C PRO A 121 8.68 12.30 -8.43
N GLY A 122 7.55 12.34 -7.72
CA GLY A 122 7.49 12.08 -6.27
C GLY A 122 7.83 10.62 -5.90
N ILE A 123 7.53 9.67 -6.79
CA ILE A 123 7.89 8.26 -6.62
C ILE A 123 9.38 8.05 -6.76
N THR A 124 9.99 8.67 -7.77
CA THR A 124 11.44 8.63 -8.00
C THR A 124 12.20 9.17 -6.79
N GLU A 125 11.74 10.30 -6.25
CA GLU A 125 12.34 10.88 -5.05
C GLU A 125 12.16 10.01 -3.81
N ALA A 126 10.96 9.48 -3.59
CA ALA A 126 10.69 8.57 -2.47
C ALA A 126 11.54 7.30 -2.53
N ALA A 127 11.66 6.66 -3.69
CA ALA A 127 12.50 5.49 -3.88
C ALA A 127 13.98 5.78 -3.62
N ARG A 128 14.48 6.93 -4.08
CA ARG A 128 15.83 7.35 -3.83
C ARG A 128 16.10 7.63 -2.35
N LEU A 129 15.20 8.33 -1.67
CA LEU A 129 15.40 8.74 -0.27
C LEU A 129 15.20 7.58 0.72
N PHE A 130 14.23 6.72 0.50
CA PHE A 130 13.82 5.70 1.48
C PHE A 130 14.28 4.28 1.14
N ALA A 131 14.55 3.99 -0.14
CA ALA A 131 15.05 2.69 -0.57
C ALA A 131 16.47 2.76 -1.14
N ASN A 132 17.03 3.95 -1.34
CA ASN A 132 18.31 4.18 -2.02
C ASN A 132 18.35 3.53 -3.43
N VAL A 133 17.26 3.62 -4.17
CA VAL A 133 17.05 2.99 -5.48
C VAL A 133 16.93 4.04 -6.57
N ASP A 134 17.64 3.83 -7.68
CA ASP A 134 17.41 4.49 -8.95
C ASP A 134 16.39 3.68 -9.76
N VAL A 135 15.15 4.13 -9.78
CA VAL A 135 14.01 3.41 -10.40
C VAL A 135 14.16 3.17 -11.90
N THR A 136 15.08 3.89 -12.55
CA THR A 136 15.39 3.68 -13.97
C THR A 136 16.31 2.46 -14.21
N LYS A 137 16.91 1.93 -13.15
CA LYS A 137 17.88 0.83 -13.21
C LYS A 137 17.51 -0.35 -12.34
N GLU A 138 16.91 -0.10 -11.17
CA GLU A 138 16.68 -1.08 -10.13
C GLU A 138 15.21 -1.09 -9.70
N PRO A 139 14.67 -2.24 -9.28
CA PRO A 139 13.32 -2.33 -8.74
C PRO A 139 13.23 -1.72 -7.33
N ILE A 140 12.04 -1.23 -6.98
CA ILE A 140 11.75 -0.78 -5.61
C ILE A 140 11.36 -1.99 -4.77
N PRO A 141 12.02 -2.23 -3.60
CA PRO A 141 11.57 -3.26 -2.66
C PRO A 141 10.27 -2.80 -1.98
N VAL A 142 9.21 -3.62 -2.08
CA VAL A 142 7.89 -3.27 -1.55
C VAL A 142 7.26 -4.42 -0.78
N VAL A 143 6.42 -4.08 0.20
CA VAL A 143 5.69 -5.04 1.03
C VAL A 143 4.30 -4.48 1.35
N PRO A 144 3.27 -5.33 1.50
CA PRO A 144 1.96 -4.87 1.96
C PRO A 144 2.08 -4.12 3.28
N THR A 145 1.57 -2.88 3.30
CA THR A 145 1.74 -1.97 4.43
C THR A 145 0.39 -1.41 4.86
N VAL A 146 0.15 -1.30 6.16
CA VAL A 146 -1.09 -0.73 6.70
C VAL A 146 -1.30 0.67 6.15
N HIS A 147 -2.49 0.91 5.58
CA HIS A 147 -2.80 2.14 4.87
C HIS A 147 -3.82 2.99 5.61
N TYR A 148 -5.01 2.46 5.88
CA TYR A 148 -6.01 3.14 6.72
C TYR A 148 -7.05 2.17 7.28
N ASN A 149 -7.77 2.62 8.30
CA ASN A 149 -8.94 1.93 8.81
C ASN A 149 -10.13 2.18 7.88
N MET A 150 -10.91 1.14 7.58
CA MET A 150 -12.10 1.24 6.73
C MET A 150 -13.27 1.85 7.49
N GLY A 151 -13.41 1.50 8.78
CA GLY A 151 -14.40 2.04 9.68
C GLY A 151 -14.00 3.37 10.31
N GLY A 152 -14.74 3.77 11.32
CA GLY A 152 -14.54 5.00 12.06
C GLY A 152 -15.85 5.60 12.55
N ILE A 153 -16.01 6.91 12.39
CA ILE A 153 -17.19 7.65 12.80
C ILE A 153 -18.29 7.48 11.74
N PRO A 154 -19.44 6.83 12.07
CA PRO A 154 -20.54 6.67 11.12
C PRO A 154 -21.18 8.02 10.83
N THR A 155 -21.39 8.32 9.54
CA THR A 155 -22.03 9.54 9.06
C THR A 155 -23.09 9.24 8.02
N ASN A 156 -24.04 10.16 7.85
CA ASN A 156 -24.93 10.15 6.70
C ASN A 156 -24.29 10.83 5.48
N TYR A 157 -25.03 10.93 4.37
CA TYR A 157 -24.53 11.53 3.12
C TYR A 157 -24.28 13.04 3.23
N LYS A 158 -24.72 13.72 4.31
CA LYS A 158 -24.47 15.12 4.61
C LYS A 158 -23.23 15.30 5.51
N ALA A 159 -22.53 14.24 5.84
CA ALA A 159 -21.41 14.18 6.78
C ALA A 159 -21.81 14.53 8.25
N GLU A 160 -23.08 14.35 8.62
CA GLU A 160 -23.54 14.48 10.00
C GLU A 160 -23.26 13.17 10.74
N VAL A 161 -22.67 13.27 11.94
CA VAL A 161 -22.37 12.11 12.79
C VAL A 161 -23.68 11.48 13.28
N LEU A 162 -23.81 10.17 13.12
CA LEU A 162 -24.99 9.44 13.55
C LEU A 162 -24.92 9.08 15.03
N THR A 163 -26.07 9.13 15.70
CA THR A 163 -26.24 8.55 17.03
C THR A 163 -26.66 7.09 16.93
N VAL A 164 -26.73 6.37 18.08
CA VAL A 164 -27.23 4.99 18.10
C VAL A 164 -28.69 4.84 17.67
N ASN A 165 -29.42 5.93 17.59
CA ASN A 165 -30.82 5.99 17.19
C ASN A 165 -31.02 6.57 15.78
N GLY A 166 -29.97 6.87 15.06
CA GLY A 166 -29.97 7.51 13.73
C GLY A 166 -29.85 9.02 13.76
#